data_223170fa5b12f379e2b3bdb204e8f80a
#
_entry.id   223170fa5b12f379e2b3bdb204e8f80a
#
_cell.length_a   1.000
_cell.length_b   1.000
_cell.length_c   1.000
_cell.angle_alpha   90.00
_cell.angle_beta   90.00
_cell.angle_gamma   90.00
#
_symmetry.space_group_name_H-M   'P 1'
#
loop_
_entity.id
_entity.type
_entity.pdbx_description
1 polymer ?
#
loop_
_entity_poly.entity_id
_entity_poly.type
_entity_poly.pdbx_seq_one_letter_code
_entity_poly.pdbx_strand_id
1 'polypeptide(L)'
;MHYIKQILWLLVSGIIFSASTALALEIKTMQMKVGDKEYSVVLNDNHTTKALQEILPMTIKMTEFNGNEKYYQLRETLPSRPEHIGQIKTGDVMLFGDDCLVVFYKDFKTTYSYTRIGYI
;
A
#
# COMPACT_ATOMS: atom_id res chain seq x y z
N MET A 1 1.63 9.28 14.41
CA MET A 1 1.96 8.96 14.73
C MET A 1 2.20 8.80 15.44
N HIS A 2 2.51 8.60 15.54
CA HIS A 2 3.04 8.35 16.23
C HIS A 2 3.29 7.41 16.42
N TYR A 3 3.54 6.78 16.56
CA TYR A 3 3.98 5.95 17.00
C TYR A 3 5.19 5.47 16.99
N ILE A 4 5.83 5.53 16.79
CA ILE A 4 7.03 5.40 16.54
C ILE A 4 7.83 5.46 17.65
N LYS A 5 7.84 6.45 18.24
CA LYS A 5 8.57 6.59 19.33
C LYS A 5 8.42 5.55 20.27
N GLN A 6 7.37 5.00 20.37
CA GLN A 6 7.27 4.06 21.38
C GLN A 6 8.20 2.96 21.15
N ILE A 7 8.56 2.75 20.03
CA ILE A 7 9.37 1.70 19.76
C ILE A 7 10.66 1.90 20.38
N LEU A 8 11.05 3.03 20.46
CA LEU A 8 12.26 3.31 21.03
C LEU A 8 12.51 2.88 22.38
N TRP A 9 11.71 3.29 23.26
CA TRP A 9 12.03 3.00 24.59
C TRP A 9 12.10 1.53 24.82
N LEU A 10 11.67 0.77 23.93
CA LEU A 10 11.73 -0.58 24.12
C LEU A 10 13.12 -0.95 24.15
N LEU A 11 13.82 -0.41 23.33
CA LEU A 11 15.15 -0.71 23.19
C LEU A 11 15.87 -0.62 24.41
N VAL A 12 15.44 0.14 25.19
CA VAL A 12 16.09 0.33 26.36
C VAL A 12 16.39 -0.93 26.98
N SER A 13 15.51 -1.70 27.26
CA SER A 13 15.78 -2.83 28.02
C SER A 13 16.31 -3.80 27.09
N GLY A 14 16.08 -3.57 26.02
CA GLY A 14 16.42 -4.51 25.16
C GLY A 14 17.64 -5.04 25.05
N ILE A 15 18.24 -4.82 25.42
CA ILE A 15 19.38 -5.32 25.43
C ILE A 15 19.54 -6.40 24.60
N ILE A 16 19.30 -7.18 24.71
CA ILE A 16 19.49 -8.21 24.07
C ILE A 16 18.86 -8.53 22.93
N PHE A 17 17.83 -8.49 22.95
CA PHE A 17 17.19 -8.85 21.93
C PHE A 17 17.59 -8.33 20.72
N SER A 18 18.39 -7.66 20.67
CA SER A 18 18.93 -7.12 19.52
C SER A 18 18.82 -8.18 18.45
N ALA A 19 19.19 -9.30 18.73
CA ALA A 19 19.24 -10.33 17.74
C ALA A 19 17.87 -10.60 17.18
N SER A 20 16.95 -10.76 17.99
CA SER A 20 15.65 -11.11 17.49
C SER A 20 15.09 -9.95 16.74
N THR A 21 15.40 -8.76 17.14
CA THR A 21 14.83 -7.67 16.44
C THR A 21 15.38 -7.62 15.06
N ALA A 22 16.57 -7.96 14.89
CA ALA A 22 17.18 -7.88 13.58
C ALA A 22 16.48 -8.82 12.62
N LEU A 23 15.88 -9.84 13.11
CA LEU A 23 15.21 -10.78 12.26
C LEU A 23 13.73 -10.51 12.09
N ALA A 24 13.23 -9.57 12.81
CA ALA A 24 11.80 -9.31 12.74
C ALA A 24 11.46 -8.65 11.41
N LEU A 25 10.43 -9.13 10.80
CA LEU A 25 9.94 -8.51 9.59
C LEU A 25 9.12 -7.32 9.99
N GLU A 26 9.41 -6.21 9.39
CA GLU A 26 8.65 -5.01 9.67
C GLU A 26 7.51 -4.92 8.66
N ILE A 27 6.28 -4.89 9.15
CA ILE A 27 5.13 -4.76 8.28
C ILE A 27 4.80 -3.28 8.19
N LYS A 28 4.81 -2.75 6.99
CA LYS A 28 4.49 -1.34 6.77
C LYS A 28 3.06 -1.21 6.32
N THR A 29 2.39 -0.21 6.82
CA THR A 29 1.00 0.05 6.46
C THR A 29 0.82 1.49 6.05
N MET A 30 -0.21 1.72 5.26
CA MET A 30 -0.64 3.03 4.86
C MET A 30 -2.08 3.16 5.32
N GLN A 31 -2.44 4.29 5.91
CA GLN A 31 -3.83 4.50 6.32
C GLN A 31 -4.60 5.14 5.19
N MET A 32 -5.78 4.59 4.92
CA MET A 32 -6.65 5.09 3.90
C MET A 32 -7.98 5.46 4.55
N LYS A 33 -8.37 6.72 4.48
CA LYS A 33 -9.63 7.16 5.06
C LYS A 33 -10.65 7.42 3.97
N VAL A 34 -11.81 6.79 4.08
CA VAL A 34 -12.88 6.96 3.12
C VAL A 34 -14.13 7.33 3.89
N GLY A 35 -14.52 8.61 3.84
CA GLY A 35 -15.62 9.09 4.65
C GLY A 35 -15.25 8.98 6.12
N ASP A 36 -16.06 8.27 6.88
CA ASP A 36 -15.81 8.10 8.29
C ASP A 36 -15.02 6.84 8.59
N LYS A 37 -14.73 6.05 7.61
CA LYS A 37 -14.07 4.76 7.83
C LYS A 37 -12.60 4.84 7.52
N GLU A 38 -11.82 4.11 8.30
CA GLU A 38 -10.39 4.04 8.09
C GLU A 38 -10.00 2.60 7.82
N TYR A 39 -9.10 2.43 6.90
CA TYR A 39 -8.60 1.12 6.52
C TYR A 39 -7.08 1.14 6.58
N SER A 40 -6.51 0.03 6.96
CA SER A 40 -5.06 -0.12 6.90
C SER A 40 -4.72 -0.92 5.66
N VAL A 41 -3.85 -0.37 4.85
CA VAL A 41 -3.36 -1.08 3.67
C VAL A 41 -1.98 -1.61 4.03
N VAL A 42 -1.83 -2.93 3.96
CA VAL A 42 -0.52 -3.55 4.21
C VAL A 42 0.28 -3.38 2.93
N LEU A 43 1.41 -2.73 3.00
CA LEU A 43 2.19 -2.39 1.82
C LEU A 43 3.19 -3.47 1.46
N ASN A 44 3.30 -3.72 0.17
CA ASN A 44 4.38 -4.55 -0.34
C ASN A 44 5.67 -3.74 -0.19
N ASP A 45 6.78 -4.43 -0.07
CA ASP A 45 8.07 -3.76 0.05
C ASP A 45 8.68 -3.70 -1.34
N ASN A 46 8.49 -2.59 -2.01
CA ASN A 46 9.04 -2.38 -3.35
C ASN A 46 9.29 -0.89 -3.60
N HIS A 47 9.89 -0.58 -4.72
CA HIS A 47 10.21 0.79 -5.06
C HIS A 47 8.96 1.65 -5.26
N THR A 48 7.89 1.05 -5.74
CA THR A 48 6.63 1.76 -5.96
C THR A 48 6.06 2.26 -4.65
N THR A 49 6.00 1.39 -3.64
CA THR A 49 5.42 1.77 -2.36
C THR A 49 6.30 2.78 -1.63
N LYS A 50 7.60 2.69 -1.80
CA LYS A 50 8.49 3.66 -1.18
C LYS A 50 8.24 5.04 -1.77
N ALA A 51 8.10 5.11 -3.09
CA ALA A 51 7.83 6.37 -3.75
C ALA A 51 6.44 6.91 -3.40
N LEU A 52 5.46 6.01 -3.29
CA LEU A 52 4.12 6.41 -2.91
C LEU A 52 4.12 7.03 -1.52
N GLN A 53 4.83 6.43 -0.58
CA GLN A 53 4.90 6.95 0.78
C GLN A 53 5.50 8.35 0.83
N GLU A 54 6.38 8.68 -0.08
CA GLU A 54 7.01 9.99 -0.11
C GLU A 54 6.05 11.10 -0.53
N ILE A 55 4.98 10.77 -1.20
CA ILE A 55 4.02 11.79 -1.62
C ILE A 55 2.78 11.83 -0.72
N LEU A 56 2.77 11.05 0.33
CA LEU A 56 1.68 11.10 1.30
C LEU A 56 1.96 12.18 2.34
N PRO A 57 0.96 12.78 2.95
CA PRO A 57 -0.45 12.46 2.76
C PRO A 57 -1.03 13.16 1.54
N MET A 58 -2.07 12.59 0.98
CA MET A 58 -2.78 13.22 -0.12
C MET A 58 -4.27 12.94 0.00
N THR A 59 -5.07 13.88 -0.49
CA THR A 59 -6.51 13.70 -0.56
C THR A 59 -6.87 13.62 -2.03
N ILE A 60 -7.52 12.55 -2.41
CA ILE A 60 -7.84 12.32 -3.81
C ILE A 60 -9.30 11.98 -3.97
N LYS A 61 -9.84 12.25 -5.13
CA LYS A 61 -11.20 11.87 -5.46
C LYS A 61 -11.11 10.78 -6.50
N MET A 62 -11.44 9.56 -6.08
CA MET A 62 -11.33 8.42 -6.98
C MET A 62 -12.56 8.28 -7.87
N THR A 63 -12.35 7.74 -9.04
CA THR A 63 -13.40 7.53 -10.04
C THR A 63 -13.79 6.06 -10.07
N GLU A 64 -15.08 5.81 -10.12
CA GLU A 64 -15.63 4.46 -10.23
C GLU A 64 -15.38 3.91 -11.64
N PHE A 65 -15.01 2.66 -11.74
CA PHE A 65 -14.84 2.03 -13.03
C PHE A 65 -15.31 0.58 -13.00
N ASN A 66 -16.15 0.25 -13.97
CA ASN A 66 -16.54 -1.12 -14.26
C ASN A 66 -17.22 -1.88 -13.10
N GLY A 67 -17.69 -1.21 -12.08
CA GLY A 67 -18.36 -1.86 -10.96
C GLY A 67 -17.46 -2.71 -10.09
N ASN A 68 -16.16 -2.62 -10.22
CA ASN A 68 -15.24 -3.45 -9.45
C ASN A 68 -14.02 -2.70 -8.91
N GLU A 69 -13.83 -1.46 -9.29
CA GLU A 69 -12.65 -0.72 -8.87
C GLU A 69 -12.85 0.78 -8.85
N LYS A 70 -12.00 1.46 -8.08
CA LYS A 70 -11.92 2.90 -8.11
C LYS A 70 -10.49 3.26 -8.42
N TYR A 71 -10.29 4.30 -9.21
CA TYR A 71 -8.95 4.67 -9.61
C TYR A 71 -8.72 6.17 -9.51
N TYR A 72 -7.46 6.55 -9.47
CA TYR A 72 -7.06 7.95 -9.49
C TYR A 72 -5.76 8.08 -10.28
N GLN A 73 -5.75 9.03 -11.23
CA GLN A 73 -4.58 9.30 -12.01
C GLN A 73 -3.67 10.22 -11.20
N LEU A 74 -2.53 9.73 -10.78
CA LEU A 74 -1.58 10.52 -10.02
C LEU A 74 -0.96 11.60 -10.91
N ARG A 75 -0.53 12.67 -10.29
CA ARG A 75 0.10 13.75 -11.06
C ARG A 75 1.53 13.44 -11.40
N GLU A 76 2.13 12.52 -10.69
CA GLU A 76 3.51 12.12 -10.94
C GLU A 76 3.56 10.64 -11.17
N THR A 77 4.59 10.21 -11.85
CA THR A 77 4.76 8.78 -12.08
C THR A 77 5.48 8.16 -10.88
N LEU A 78 5.22 6.89 -10.67
CA LEU A 78 5.92 6.12 -9.66
C LEU A 78 6.75 5.05 -10.36
N PRO A 79 7.82 4.59 -9.74
CA PRO A 79 8.54 3.45 -10.27
C PRO A 79 7.56 2.30 -10.40
N SER A 80 7.59 1.57 -11.49
CA SER A 80 6.65 0.49 -11.72
C SER A 80 7.36 -0.77 -12.17
N ARG A 81 6.75 -1.90 -11.83
CA ARG A 81 7.23 -3.20 -12.25
C ARG A 81 6.02 -4.08 -12.45
N PRO A 82 5.34 -3.93 -13.59
CA PRO A 82 4.10 -4.67 -13.82
C PRO A 82 4.32 -6.16 -13.86
N GLU A 83 3.38 -6.89 -13.32
CA GLU A 83 3.40 -8.34 -13.39
C GLU A 83 2.00 -8.83 -13.71
N HIS A 84 1.93 -10.02 -14.25
CA HIS A 84 0.65 -10.64 -14.57
C HIS A 84 0.02 -11.12 -13.25
N ILE A 85 -1.10 -10.52 -12.90
CA ILE A 85 -1.74 -10.82 -11.62
C ILE A 85 -2.65 -12.04 -11.69
N GLY A 86 -3.42 -12.13 -12.72
CA GLY A 86 -4.37 -13.24 -12.92
C GLY A 86 -5.65 -13.07 -12.13
N GLN A 87 -5.55 -13.05 -10.82
CA GLN A 87 -6.72 -12.98 -9.94
C GLN A 87 -6.63 -11.73 -9.06
N ILE A 88 -7.63 -10.85 -9.17
CA ILE A 88 -7.74 -9.69 -8.30
C ILE A 88 -8.61 -10.08 -7.12
N LYS A 89 -8.25 -9.63 -5.95
CA LYS A 89 -9.04 -9.85 -4.74
C LYS A 89 -9.52 -8.55 -4.16
N THR A 90 -10.69 -8.58 -3.57
CA THR A 90 -11.25 -7.41 -2.89
C THR A 90 -10.22 -6.91 -1.87
N GLY A 91 -9.96 -5.63 -1.91
CA GLY A 91 -8.99 -5.00 -1.03
C GLY A 91 -7.61 -4.84 -1.66
N ASP A 92 -7.39 -5.38 -2.84
CA ASP A 92 -6.10 -5.20 -3.52
C ASP A 92 -5.92 -3.75 -3.93
N VAL A 93 -4.71 -3.24 -3.75
CA VAL A 93 -4.34 -1.89 -4.17
C VAL A 93 -3.16 -2.04 -5.11
N MET A 94 -3.29 -1.51 -6.30
CA MET A 94 -2.29 -1.71 -7.35
C MET A 94 -2.06 -0.45 -8.16
N LEU A 95 -1.02 -0.45 -8.94
CA LEU A 95 -0.70 0.62 -9.86
C LEU A 95 -0.85 0.08 -11.29
N PHE A 96 -1.68 0.71 -12.08
CA PHE A 96 -1.81 0.37 -13.50
C PHE A 96 -0.95 1.36 -14.27
N GLY A 97 -0.08 0.85 -15.13
CA GLY A 97 0.91 1.70 -15.77
C GLY A 97 1.87 2.22 -14.70
N ASP A 98 2.18 3.48 -14.75
CA ASP A 98 3.09 4.09 -13.78
C ASP A 98 2.46 5.24 -12.99
N ASP A 99 1.20 5.55 -13.21
CA ASP A 99 0.56 6.67 -12.54
C ASP A 99 -0.91 6.46 -12.16
N CYS A 100 -1.48 5.29 -12.42
CA CYS A 100 -2.89 5.07 -12.12
C CYS A 100 -3.02 4.20 -10.86
N LEU A 101 -3.43 4.82 -9.77
CA LEU A 101 -3.64 4.12 -8.51
C LEU A 101 -5.03 3.48 -8.53
N VAL A 102 -5.11 2.20 -8.23
CA VAL A 102 -6.37 1.45 -8.29
C VAL A 102 -6.63 0.73 -6.99
N VAL A 103 -7.86 0.83 -6.51
CA VAL A 103 -8.32 0.09 -5.34
C VAL A 103 -9.47 -0.81 -5.80
N PHE A 104 -9.33 -2.09 -5.59
CA PHE A 104 -10.33 -3.05 -6.04
C PHE A 104 -11.27 -3.44 -4.91
N TYR A 105 -12.56 -3.49 -5.21
CA TYR A 105 -13.54 -3.85 -4.20
C TYR A 105 -14.39 -5.07 -4.58
N LYS A 106 -13.95 -5.82 -5.59
CA LYS A 106 -14.54 -7.10 -5.95
C LYS A 106 -13.45 -8.04 -6.44
N ASP A 107 -13.71 -9.33 -6.30
CA ASP A 107 -12.83 -10.37 -6.82
C ASP A 107 -13.15 -10.58 -8.30
N PHE A 108 -12.15 -10.67 -9.13
CA PHE A 108 -12.36 -11.01 -10.55
C PHE A 108 -11.04 -11.39 -11.21
N LYS A 109 -11.13 -12.05 -12.34
CA LYS A 109 -9.95 -12.42 -13.09
C LYS A 109 -9.61 -11.32 -14.07
N THR A 110 -8.33 -11.11 -14.29
CA THR A 110 -7.87 -10.07 -15.21
C THR A 110 -6.72 -10.58 -16.05
N THR A 111 -6.63 -10.06 -17.26
CA THR A 111 -5.49 -10.33 -18.11
C THR A 111 -4.51 -9.15 -18.09
N TYR A 112 -4.86 -8.07 -17.40
CA TYR A 112 -4.00 -6.91 -17.33
C TYR A 112 -2.84 -7.15 -16.34
N SER A 113 -1.77 -6.42 -16.54
CA SER A 113 -0.64 -6.43 -15.62
C SER A 113 -0.69 -5.19 -14.75
N TYR A 114 -0.26 -5.35 -13.50
CA TYR A 114 -0.25 -4.27 -12.53
C TYR A 114 1.00 -4.37 -11.67
N THR A 115 1.41 -3.26 -11.09
CA THR A 115 2.44 -3.29 -10.06
C THR A 115 1.73 -3.37 -8.71
N ARG A 116 2.15 -4.27 -7.85
CA ARG A 116 1.50 -4.44 -6.56
C ARG A 116 1.86 -3.30 -5.61
N ILE A 117 0.88 -2.80 -4.91
CA ILE A 117 1.09 -1.80 -3.88
C ILE A 117 0.80 -2.42 -2.52
N GLY A 118 -0.32 -3.09 -2.39
CA GLY A 118 -0.65 -3.70 -1.12
C GLY A 118 -2.08 -4.23 -1.10
N TYR A 119 -2.60 -4.42 0.11
CA TYR A 119 -3.97 -4.91 0.27
C TYR A 119 -4.55 -4.47 1.61
N ILE A 120 -5.85 -4.36 1.63
CA ILE A 120 -6.60 -3.99 2.82
C ILE A 120 -6.89 -5.24 3.64
#